data_1477e543cd91de647c5ff4e4cf1d0293
#
_entry.id   1477e543cd91de647c5ff4e4cf1d0293
#
_cell.length_a   1.000
_cell.length_b   1.000
_cell.length_c   1.000
_cell.angle_alpha   90.00
_cell.angle_beta   90.00
_cell.angle_gamma   90.00
#
_symmetry.space_group_name_H-M   'P 1'
#
loop_
_entity.id
_entity.type
_entity.pdbx_description
1 polymer ?
#
loop_
_entity_poly.entity_id
_entity_poly.type
_entity_poly.pdbx_seq_one_letter_code
_entity_poly.pdbx_strand_id
1 'polypeptide(L)'
;MSQLRIFSYLPNPRIWKATIVARLAGVDLDVRGAAPKELQSWLWDFDARPLSAAEGTEASEVRGHAGFQGKLHKTAAFLEAHPFGTVPAAFSPDGKVGIFESNSIMRAVARLAGDKLGLYGKDPYEASRIDSFLDASLVFARDSQIYLLALGSGSLSEEIYGPTRDAFATYMNGIDGALSKGRKFIVGDRLTLADVCFVAEFALFNNEKPRARDLKTRGLEPILSEKLDQLFPHAIAHFARLSKHPAFAPDVVPYMEKIERATAK
;
A
#
# COMPACT_ATOMS: atom_id res chain seq x y z
N MET A 1 24.39 7.36 -2.95
CA MET A 1 24.01 6.13 -2.21
C MET A 1 22.56 6.26 -1.80
N SER A 2 21.76 5.22 -1.95
CA SER A 2 20.35 5.25 -1.54
C SER A 2 20.21 5.54 -0.05
N GLN A 3 19.21 6.36 0.28
CA GLN A 3 18.97 6.80 1.66
C GLN A 3 18.09 5.80 2.44
N LEU A 4 17.37 4.93 1.73
CA LEU A 4 16.55 3.88 2.30
C LEU A 4 16.46 2.72 1.30
N ARG A 5 16.54 1.49 1.79
CA ARG A 5 16.26 0.28 0.99
C ARG A 5 14.88 -0.25 1.35
N ILE A 6 14.11 -0.65 0.36
CA ILE A 6 12.78 -1.24 0.55
C ILE A 6 12.73 -2.59 -0.13
N PHE A 7 12.27 -3.61 0.59
CA PHE A 7 12.00 -4.95 0.08
C PHE A 7 10.51 -5.27 0.11
N SER A 8 9.94 -5.73 -1.01
CA SER A 8 8.53 -6.08 -1.11
C SER A 8 8.23 -6.93 -2.34
N TYR A 9 7.00 -7.44 -2.44
CA TYR A 9 6.49 -7.89 -3.74
C TYR A 9 6.19 -6.70 -4.66
N LEU A 10 6.28 -6.92 -5.96
CA LEU A 10 6.10 -5.89 -7.00
C LEU A 10 5.14 -6.39 -8.10
N PRO A 11 4.24 -5.55 -8.60
CA PRO A 11 3.89 -4.23 -8.10
C PRO A 11 3.09 -4.30 -6.78
N ASN A 12 3.33 -3.34 -5.90
CA ASN A 12 2.60 -3.22 -4.64
C ASN A 12 2.19 -1.76 -4.41
N PRO A 13 0.90 -1.40 -4.47
CA PRO A 13 0.46 -0.03 -4.21
C PRO A 13 0.91 0.54 -2.87
N ARG A 14 1.10 -0.30 -1.85
CA ARG A 14 1.57 0.15 -0.54
C ARG A 14 3.01 0.66 -0.54
N ILE A 15 3.87 0.20 -1.48
CA ILE A 15 5.21 0.80 -1.63
C ILE A 15 5.15 2.17 -2.32
N TRP A 16 4.12 2.41 -3.12
CA TRP A 16 4.00 3.71 -3.79
C TRP A 16 3.93 4.86 -2.81
N LYS A 17 3.45 4.62 -1.60
CA LYS A 17 3.51 5.61 -0.52
C LYS A 17 4.93 6.17 -0.35
N ALA A 18 5.92 5.30 -0.35
CA ALA A 18 7.33 5.70 -0.25
C ALA A 18 7.87 6.24 -1.58
N THR A 19 7.60 5.57 -2.72
CA THR A 19 8.18 5.96 -4.02
C THR A 19 7.62 7.28 -4.54
N ILE A 20 6.34 7.58 -4.28
CA ILE A 20 5.72 8.87 -4.62
C ILE A 20 6.35 10.00 -3.78
N VAL A 21 6.46 9.80 -2.46
CA VAL A 21 7.09 10.78 -1.58
C VAL A 21 8.55 11.00 -1.96
N ALA A 22 9.27 9.95 -2.30
CA ALA A 22 10.66 10.02 -2.75
C ALA A 22 10.80 10.86 -4.03
N ARG A 23 9.93 10.65 -5.03
CA ARG A 23 9.92 11.46 -6.26
C ARG A 23 9.58 12.92 -6.01
N LEU A 24 8.62 13.20 -5.12
CA LEU A 24 8.28 14.57 -4.73
C LEU A 24 9.46 15.27 -4.06
N ALA A 25 10.19 14.56 -3.23
CA ALA A 25 11.16 15.13 -2.31
C ALA A 25 12.64 14.96 -2.73
N GLY A 26 12.89 14.24 -3.83
CA GLY A 26 14.25 13.98 -4.31
C GLY A 26 15.05 13.02 -3.41
N VAL A 27 14.36 12.08 -2.73
CA VAL A 27 15.00 11.03 -1.92
C VAL A 27 15.34 9.84 -2.80
N ASP A 28 16.56 9.32 -2.71
CA ASP A 28 16.98 8.15 -3.46
C ASP A 28 16.64 6.86 -2.69
N LEU A 29 15.91 5.96 -3.32
CA LEU A 29 15.46 4.67 -2.77
C LEU A 29 16.05 3.50 -3.55
N ASP A 30 16.49 2.45 -2.85
CA ASP A 30 16.80 1.13 -3.41
C ASP A 30 15.58 0.22 -3.18
N VAL A 31 14.75 0.01 -4.22
CA VAL A 31 13.57 -0.85 -4.13
C VAL A 31 13.87 -2.21 -4.73
N ARG A 32 13.77 -3.26 -3.92
CA ARG A 32 14.02 -4.64 -4.30
C ARG A 32 12.76 -5.49 -4.15
N GLY A 33 12.59 -6.43 -5.05
CA GLY A 33 11.47 -7.36 -4.99
C GLY A 33 11.16 -7.99 -6.34
N ALA A 34 10.15 -8.85 -6.31
CA ALA A 34 9.66 -9.58 -7.48
C ALA A 34 8.15 -9.83 -7.34
N ALA A 35 7.55 -10.52 -8.31
CA ALA A 35 6.15 -10.92 -8.21
C ALA A 35 5.91 -11.80 -6.95
N PRO A 36 4.70 -11.76 -6.35
CA PRO A 36 4.44 -12.45 -5.08
C PRO A 36 4.84 -13.94 -5.07
N LYS A 37 4.62 -14.64 -6.19
CA LYS A 37 4.98 -16.08 -6.31
C LYS A 37 6.49 -16.30 -6.34
N GLU A 38 7.25 -15.37 -6.88
CA GLU A 38 8.71 -15.46 -7.00
C GLU A 38 9.40 -15.22 -5.67
N LEU A 39 8.79 -14.44 -4.76
CA LEU A 39 9.37 -14.15 -3.44
C LEU A 39 9.54 -15.38 -2.54
N GLN A 40 8.91 -16.51 -2.87
CA GLN A 40 9.13 -17.78 -2.20
C GLN A 40 10.53 -18.36 -2.46
N SER A 41 11.14 -17.98 -3.60
CA SER A 41 12.51 -18.35 -3.98
C SER A 41 13.53 -17.23 -3.72
N TRP A 42 13.19 -16.27 -2.85
CA TRP A 42 14.07 -15.17 -2.46
C TRP A 42 14.56 -15.35 -1.03
N LEU A 43 15.79 -14.89 -0.78
CA LEU A 43 16.27 -14.62 0.56
C LEU A 43 15.66 -13.32 1.06
N TRP A 44 14.92 -13.39 2.16
CA TRP A 44 14.36 -12.22 2.84
C TRP A 44 15.40 -11.70 3.84
N ASP A 45 16.06 -10.64 3.43
CA ASP A 45 17.15 -10.02 4.15
C ASP A 45 17.22 -8.53 3.82
N PHE A 46 18.12 -7.80 4.51
CA PHE A 46 18.52 -6.45 4.08
C PHE A 46 18.99 -6.46 2.61
N ASP A 47 19.77 -7.45 2.23
CA ASP A 47 20.22 -7.66 0.85
C ASP A 47 19.34 -8.62 0.07
N ALA A 48 18.01 -8.42 0.15
CA ALA A 48 17.03 -9.30 -0.48
C ALA A 48 17.34 -9.54 -1.96
N ARG A 49 17.34 -10.83 -2.36
CA ARG A 49 17.69 -11.31 -3.70
C ARG A 49 17.17 -12.74 -3.94
N PRO A 50 17.15 -13.22 -5.18
CA PRO A 50 16.91 -14.63 -5.45
C PRO A 50 17.88 -15.53 -4.66
N LEU A 51 17.38 -16.61 -4.08
CA LEU A 51 18.18 -17.59 -3.34
C LEU A 51 19.17 -18.30 -4.26
N SER A 52 20.42 -18.41 -3.84
CA SER A 52 21.37 -19.37 -4.39
C SER A 52 21.22 -20.74 -3.69
N ALA A 53 21.65 -21.80 -4.36
CA ALA A 53 21.59 -23.16 -3.80
C ALA A 53 22.36 -23.31 -2.47
N ALA A 54 23.42 -22.51 -2.24
CA ALA A 54 24.21 -22.52 -1.01
C ALA A 54 23.50 -21.82 0.16
N GLU A 55 22.71 -20.78 -0.09
CA GLU A 55 22.08 -19.95 0.94
C GLU A 55 20.79 -20.58 1.51
N GLY A 56 20.18 -21.52 0.79
CA GLY A 56 18.99 -22.25 1.27
C GLY A 56 19.24 -23.10 2.52
N THR A 57 20.49 -23.33 2.90
CA THR A 57 20.88 -24.10 4.11
C THR A 57 21.09 -23.21 5.34
N GLU A 58 21.33 -21.91 5.18
CA GLU A 58 21.62 -20.97 6.27
C GLU A 58 20.42 -20.14 6.71
N ALA A 59 19.46 -19.94 5.82
CA ALA A 59 18.26 -19.18 6.12
C ALA A 59 17.22 -20.02 6.87
N SER A 60 16.62 -19.45 7.91
CA SER A 60 15.51 -20.09 8.60
C SER A 60 14.30 -20.23 7.68
N GLU A 61 13.86 -21.46 7.45
CA GLU A 61 12.58 -21.72 6.79
C GLU A 61 11.43 -21.34 7.72
N VAL A 62 10.63 -20.36 7.30
CA VAL A 62 9.46 -19.91 8.04
C VAL A 62 8.23 -20.12 7.18
N ARG A 63 7.16 -20.65 7.76
CA ARG A 63 5.88 -20.78 7.06
C ARG A 63 5.29 -19.41 6.81
N GLY A 64 4.94 -19.12 5.56
CA GLY A 64 4.30 -17.87 5.18
C GLY A 64 2.90 -17.73 5.78
N HIS A 65 2.52 -16.50 6.07
CA HIS A 65 1.20 -16.10 6.53
C HIS A 65 0.68 -14.96 5.65
N ALA A 66 -0.62 -14.64 5.74
CA ALA A 66 -1.22 -13.45 5.15
C ALA A 66 -0.81 -13.16 3.69
N GLY A 67 -1.14 -14.06 2.78
CA GLY A 67 -0.92 -13.90 1.33
C GLY A 67 0.31 -14.61 0.78
N PHE A 68 1.20 -15.09 1.63
CA PHE A 68 2.29 -15.98 1.23
C PHE A 68 2.03 -17.39 1.77
N GLN A 69 1.71 -18.31 0.87
CA GLN A 69 1.55 -19.72 1.22
C GLN A 69 2.85 -20.47 0.93
N GLY A 70 3.27 -21.35 1.84
CA GLY A 70 4.46 -22.15 1.68
C GLY A 70 5.63 -21.68 2.52
N LYS A 71 6.84 -22.14 2.14
CA LYS A 71 8.08 -21.82 2.84
C LYS A 71 8.64 -20.49 2.35
N LEU A 72 9.13 -19.69 3.28
CA LEU A 72 9.88 -18.46 3.05
C LEU A 72 11.25 -18.58 3.71
N HIS A 73 12.25 -17.99 3.12
CA HIS A 73 13.62 -18.02 3.61
C HIS A 73 14.00 -16.66 4.19
N LYS A 74 14.05 -16.56 5.51
CA LYS A 74 14.33 -15.32 6.24
C LYS A 74 15.59 -15.47 7.06
N THR A 75 16.47 -14.47 7.00
CA THR A 75 17.66 -14.44 7.86
C THR A 75 17.30 -14.05 9.30
N ALA A 76 18.14 -14.43 10.25
CA ALA A 76 17.98 -13.98 11.64
C ALA A 76 18.09 -12.45 11.75
N ALA A 77 19.01 -11.83 10.99
CA ALA A 77 19.18 -10.39 10.94
C ALA A 77 17.93 -9.67 10.41
N PHE A 78 17.25 -10.24 9.41
CA PHE A 78 15.98 -9.70 8.93
C PHE A 78 14.91 -9.71 10.02
N LEU A 79 14.78 -10.83 10.74
CA LEU A 79 13.77 -10.97 11.81
C LEU A 79 14.11 -10.12 13.04
N GLU A 80 15.37 -9.88 13.33
CA GLU A 80 15.80 -8.95 14.38
C GLU A 80 15.45 -7.50 14.02
N ALA A 81 15.75 -7.06 12.81
CA ALA A 81 15.43 -5.71 12.34
C ALA A 81 13.92 -5.50 12.10
N HIS A 82 13.19 -6.57 11.75
CA HIS A 82 11.75 -6.54 11.47
C HIS A 82 11.02 -7.70 12.14
N PRO A 83 10.65 -7.57 13.43
CA PRO A 83 10.11 -8.67 14.24
C PRO A 83 8.84 -9.34 13.70
N PHE A 84 8.03 -8.62 12.92
CA PHE A 84 6.83 -9.18 12.27
C PHE A 84 7.16 -9.98 11.00
N GLY A 85 8.35 -9.80 10.43
CA GLY A 85 8.82 -10.55 9.28
C GLY A 85 7.94 -10.46 8.04
N THR A 86 7.25 -9.33 7.84
CA THR A 86 6.32 -9.09 6.72
C THR A 86 6.95 -8.20 5.65
N VAL A 87 6.26 -8.01 4.54
CA VAL A 87 6.61 -7.02 3.50
C VAL A 87 5.41 -6.10 3.24
N PRO A 88 5.66 -4.80 2.94
CA PRO A 88 6.96 -4.18 2.71
C PRO A 88 7.80 -4.03 3.99
N ALA A 89 9.11 -4.22 3.86
CA ALA A 89 10.12 -3.94 4.88
C ALA A 89 11.10 -2.90 4.32
N ALA A 90 11.51 -1.94 5.15
CA ALA A 90 12.53 -0.97 4.77
C ALA A 90 13.69 -0.97 5.77
N PHE A 91 14.86 -0.54 5.32
CA PHE A 91 16.08 -0.58 6.12
C PHE A 91 16.90 0.68 5.93
N SER A 92 17.55 1.12 7.01
CA SER A 92 18.62 2.12 6.95
C SER A 92 19.74 1.65 6.01
N PRO A 93 20.57 2.57 5.48
CA PRO A 93 21.64 2.21 4.53
C PRO A 93 22.63 1.15 5.03
N ASP A 94 22.81 1.04 6.34
CA ASP A 94 23.65 0.03 6.99
C ASP A 94 22.92 -1.26 7.39
N GLY A 95 21.62 -1.34 7.10
CA GLY A 95 20.77 -2.51 7.39
C GLY A 95 20.37 -2.69 8.86
N LYS A 96 20.84 -1.82 9.78
CA LYS A 96 20.65 -2.03 11.22
C LYS A 96 19.26 -1.64 11.73
N VAL A 97 18.63 -0.67 11.10
CA VAL A 97 17.28 -0.21 11.49
C VAL A 97 16.28 -0.68 10.48
N GLY A 98 15.42 -1.60 10.89
CA GLY A 98 14.26 -2.04 10.13
C GLY A 98 13.06 -1.12 10.38
N ILE A 99 12.36 -0.77 9.31
CA ILE A 99 11.11 0.01 9.35
C ILE A 99 10.03 -0.82 8.67
N PHE A 100 8.95 -1.03 9.35
CA PHE A 100 7.80 -1.79 8.87
C PHE A 100 6.53 -0.93 8.94
N GLU A 101 5.43 -1.43 8.37
CA GLU A 101 4.21 -0.70 8.02
C GLU A 101 4.44 0.36 6.93
N SER A 102 3.68 0.25 5.85
CA SER A 102 3.84 1.12 4.67
C SER A 102 3.70 2.61 4.99
N ASN A 103 2.84 2.96 5.96
CA ASN A 103 2.70 4.34 6.44
C ASN A 103 3.95 4.82 7.19
N SER A 104 4.60 3.95 7.97
CA SER A 104 5.84 4.29 8.67
C SER A 104 7.01 4.43 7.70
N ILE A 105 7.08 3.57 6.67
CA ILE A 105 8.08 3.69 5.59
C ILE A 105 7.90 5.01 4.85
N MET A 106 6.66 5.40 4.52
CA MET A 106 6.35 6.69 3.90
C MET A 106 6.78 7.87 4.78
N ARG A 107 6.49 7.82 6.09
CA ARG A 107 6.93 8.84 7.06
C ARG A 107 8.47 8.93 7.12
N ALA A 108 9.16 7.79 7.07
CA ALA A 108 10.62 7.77 7.06
C ALA A 108 11.18 8.50 5.84
N VAL A 109 10.64 8.27 4.64
CA VAL A 109 11.04 8.98 3.43
C VAL A 109 10.77 10.48 3.55
N ALA A 110 9.61 10.89 4.08
CA ALA A 110 9.32 12.30 4.29
C ALA A 110 10.29 12.97 5.28
N ARG A 111 10.68 12.27 6.35
CA ARG A 111 11.69 12.75 7.31
C ARG A 111 13.09 12.85 6.71
N LEU A 112 13.50 11.89 5.87
CA LEU A 112 14.76 11.92 5.13
C LEU A 112 14.84 13.11 4.17
N ALA A 113 13.71 13.50 3.59
CA ALA A 113 13.59 14.67 2.73
C ALA A 113 13.75 16.01 3.46
N GLY A 114 13.63 16.01 4.78
CA GLY A 114 13.49 17.22 5.57
C GLY A 114 12.16 17.93 5.31
N ASP A 115 11.91 19.02 6.01
CA ASP A 115 10.59 19.67 6.03
C ASP A 115 10.33 20.64 4.86
N LYS A 116 11.14 20.63 3.82
CA LYS A 116 11.10 21.61 2.71
C LYS A 116 9.76 21.68 1.97
N LEU A 117 9.03 20.55 1.92
CA LEU A 117 7.77 20.45 1.17
C LEU A 117 6.54 20.43 2.09
N GLY A 118 6.71 20.37 3.39
CA GLY A 118 5.61 20.25 4.36
C GLY A 118 4.72 19.02 4.12
N LEU A 119 5.27 17.94 3.53
CA LEU A 119 4.52 16.72 3.22
C LEU A 119 3.95 16.04 4.47
N TYR A 120 4.65 16.19 5.59
CA TYR A 120 4.22 15.65 6.89
C TYR A 120 3.70 16.75 7.84
N GLY A 121 3.20 17.85 7.28
CA GLY A 121 2.64 18.95 8.04
C GLY A 121 3.67 20.04 8.37
N LYS A 122 3.17 21.25 8.57
CA LYS A 122 3.99 22.45 8.89
C LYS A 122 4.15 22.70 10.40
N ASP A 123 3.32 22.04 11.20
CA ASP A 123 3.32 22.12 12.66
C ASP A 123 2.84 20.81 13.27
N PRO A 124 2.98 20.59 14.59
CA PRO A 124 2.55 19.36 15.27
C PRO A 124 1.07 19.02 15.10
N TYR A 125 0.20 20.01 14.99
CA TYR A 125 -1.25 19.77 14.85
C TYR A 125 -1.58 19.28 13.45
N GLU A 126 -0.98 19.87 12.40
CA GLU A 126 -1.15 19.40 11.02
C GLU A 126 -0.55 18.02 10.84
N ALA A 127 0.63 17.75 11.40
CA ALA A 127 1.25 16.42 11.42
C ALA A 127 0.34 15.37 12.09
N SER A 128 -0.20 15.69 13.27
CA SER A 128 -1.13 14.80 13.97
C SER A 128 -2.44 14.61 13.20
N ARG A 129 -2.90 15.63 12.47
CA ARG A 129 -4.07 15.50 11.61
C ARG A 129 -3.80 14.58 10.42
N ILE A 130 -2.61 14.65 9.83
CA ILE A 130 -2.16 13.71 8.79
C ILE A 130 -2.12 12.30 9.38
N ASP A 131 -1.50 12.10 10.55
CA ASP A 131 -1.43 10.80 11.21
C ASP A 131 -2.82 10.21 11.46
N SER A 132 -3.81 11.01 11.82
CA SER A 132 -5.19 10.53 12.00
C SER A 132 -5.74 9.86 10.73
N PHE A 133 -5.46 10.40 9.54
CA PHE A 133 -5.85 9.77 8.27
C PHE A 133 -5.01 8.52 7.97
N LEU A 134 -3.72 8.54 8.29
CA LEU A 134 -2.84 7.38 8.10
C LEU A 134 -3.27 6.22 9.01
N ASP A 135 -3.63 6.48 10.26
CA ASP A 135 -4.08 5.47 11.20
C ASP A 135 -5.47 4.92 10.83
N ALA A 136 -6.40 5.79 10.43
CA ALA A 136 -7.68 5.35 9.88
C ALA A 136 -7.51 4.46 8.64
N SER A 137 -6.50 4.74 7.81
CA SER A 137 -6.19 3.89 6.66
C SER A 137 -5.73 2.48 7.03
N LEU A 138 -5.12 2.27 8.21
CA LEU A 138 -4.68 0.95 8.66
C LEU A 138 -5.86 0.04 8.99
N VAL A 139 -6.94 0.59 9.56
CA VAL A 139 -8.17 -0.16 9.82
C VAL A 139 -8.77 -0.64 8.50
N PHE A 140 -8.95 0.28 7.55
CA PHE A 140 -9.42 -0.07 6.20
C PHE A 140 -8.48 -1.05 5.49
N ALA A 141 -7.16 -0.84 5.58
CA ALA A 141 -6.15 -1.67 4.93
C ALA A 141 -6.16 -3.12 5.42
N ARG A 142 -6.45 -3.35 6.71
CA ARG A 142 -6.60 -4.70 7.28
C ARG A 142 -7.76 -5.44 6.66
N ASP A 143 -8.94 -4.85 6.66
CA ASP A 143 -10.15 -5.51 6.18
C ASP A 143 -10.11 -5.68 4.66
N SER A 144 -9.65 -4.67 3.92
CA SER A 144 -9.45 -4.78 2.48
C SER A 144 -8.46 -5.85 2.07
N GLN A 145 -7.38 -6.06 2.84
CA GLN A 145 -6.41 -7.12 2.56
C GLN A 145 -7.02 -8.51 2.77
N ILE A 146 -7.73 -8.72 3.88
CA ILE A 146 -8.41 -9.99 4.17
C ILE A 146 -9.42 -10.30 3.05
N TYR A 147 -10.20 -9.31 2.67
CA TYR A 147 -11.19 -9.41 1.61
C TYR A 147 -10.59 -9.76 0.25
N LEU A 148 -9.61 -8.98 -0.21
CA LEU A 148 -9.00 -9.20 -1.53
C LEU A 148 -8.28 -10.54 -1.64
N LEU A 149 -7.67 -11.03 -0.56
CA LEU A 149 -7.06 -12.36 -0.50
C LEU A 149 -8.12 -13.45 -0.53
N ALA A 150 -9.20 -13.33 0.24
CA ALA A 150 -10.30 -14.27 0.25
C ALA A 150 -11.03 -14.32 -1.10
N LEU A 151 -11.26 -13.15 -1.72
CA LEU A 151 -11.84 -13.03 -3.05
C LEU A 151 -10.93 -13.68 -4.12
N GLY A 152 -9.61 -13.45 -4.03
CA GLY A 152 -8.63 -14.02 -4.95
C GLY A 152 -8.48 -15.55 -4.84
N SER A 153 -8.62 -16.11 -3.63
CA SER A 153 -8.56 -17.56 -3.38
C SER A 153 -9.90 -18.29 -3.52
N GLY A 154 -11.00 -17.55 -3.73
CA GLY A 154 -12.35 -18.12 -3.78
C GLY A 154 -12.94 -18.50 -2.42
N SER A 155 -12.32 -18.10 -1.31
CA SER A 155 -12.74 -18.40 0.07
C SER A 155 -13.52 -17.29 0.76
N LEU A 156 -14.06 -16.31 -0.02
CA LEU A 156 -14.84 -15.20 0.50
C LEU A 156 -16.10 -15.70 1.21
N SER A 157 -16.35 -15.21 2.42
CA SER A 157 -17.58 -15.43 3.20
C SER A 157 -18.28 -14.12 3.52
N GLU A 158 -19.52 -14.18 3.99
CA GLU A 158 -20.30 -13.02 4.40
C GLU A 158 -19.65 -12.29 5.59
N GLU A 159 -19.03 -13.05 6.51
CA GLU A 159 -18.32 -12.52 7.67
C GLU A 159 -17.08 -11.70 7.28
N ILE A 160 -16.56 -11.90 6.07
CA ILE A 160 -15.46 -11.08 5.50
C ILE A 160 -16.03 -9.93 4.68
N TYR A 161 -17.04 -10.19 3.85
CA TYR A 161 -17.61 -9.21 2.94
C TYR A 161 -18.26 -8.04 3.68
N GLY A 162 -19.15 -8.31 4.63
CA GLY A 162 -19.91 -7.30 5.36
C GLY A 162 -19.03 -6.27 6.07
N PRO A 163 -18.11 -6.70 6.96
CA PRO A 163 -17.16 -5.79 7.62
C PRO A 163 -16.30 -5.00 6.64
N THR A 164 -15.86 -5.60 5.53
CA THR A 164 -15.05 -4.88 4.53
C THR A 164 -15.83 -3.80 3.81
N ARG A 165 -17.08 -4.08 3.44
CA ARG A 165 -17.99 -3.07 2.83
C ARG A 165 -18.17 -1.88 3.76
N ASP A 166 -18.38 -2.13 5.05
CA ASP A 166 -18.62 -1.09 6.04
C ASP A 166 -17.31 -0.30 6.33
N ALA A 167 -16.16 -0.97 6.37
CA ALA A 167 -14.85 -0.32 6.49
C ALA A 167 -14.53 0.56 5.28
N PHE A 168 -14.83 0.07 4.05
CA PHE A 168 -14.70 0.86 2.82
C PHE A 168 -15.57 2.12 2.86
N ALA A 169 -16.85 1.97 3.18
CA ALA A 169 -17.79 3.09 3.24
C ALA A 169 -17.34 4.12 4.30
N THR A 170 -16.91 3.66 5.46
CA THR A 170 -16.41 4.52 6.55
C THR A 170 -15.17 5.31 6.10
N TYR A 171 -14.20 4.63 5.50
CA TYR A 171 -12.98 5.27 5.03
C TYR A 171 -13.27 6.27 3.92
N MET A 172 -14.05 5.89 2.90
CA MET A 172 -14.39 6.77 1.78
C MET A 172 -15.21 7.98 2.21
N ASN A 173 -16.16 7.83 3.14
CA ASN A 173 -16.90 8.95 3.72
C ASN A 173 -15.98 9.94 4.44
N GLY A 174 -14.98 9.45 5.18
CA GLY A 174 -13.99 10.28 5.85
C GLY A 174 -13.14 11.10 4.87
N ILE A 175 -12.68 10.47 3.79
CA ILE A 175 -11.91 11.13 2.72
C ILE A 175 -12.77 12.13 1.95
N ASP A 176 -13.97 11.72 1.53
CA ASP A 176 -14.89 12.58 0.76
C ASP A 176 -15.29 13.83 1.57
N GLY A 177 -15.63 13.64 2.85
CA GLY A 177 -15.94 14.73 3.77
C GLY A 177 -14.74 15.67 4.01
N ALA A 178 -13.53 15.12 4.09
CA ALA A 178 -12.31 15.92 4.21
C ALA A 178 -12.07 16.81 2.99
N LEU A 179 -12.43 16.35 1.80
CA LEU A 179 -12.28 17.04 0.52
C LEU A 179 -13.47 17.93 0.15
N SER A 180 -14.57 17.87 0.91
CA SER A 180 -15.75 18.67 0.69
C SER A 180 -15.47 20.19 0.80
N LYS A 181 -16.42 21.04 0.42
CA LYS A 181 -16.30 22.52 0.47
C LYS A 181 -15.14 23.09 -0.35
N GLY A 182 -14.84 22.47 -1.51
CA GLY A 182 -13.82 22.95 -2.45
C GLY A 182 -12.38 22.73 -2.01
N ARG A 183 -12.13 21.90 -1.01
CA ARG A 183 -10.75 21.58 -0.59
C ARG A 183 -10.04 20.73 -1.64
N LYS A 184 -8.80 21.10 -1.92
CA LYS A 184 -7.96 20.40 -2.91
C LYS A 184 -7.21 19.22 -2.31
N PHE A 185 -6.98 19.20 -1.00
CA PHE A 185 -6.17 18.19 -0.30
C PHE A 185 -6.88 17.74 0.97
N ILE A 186 -6.58 16.52 1.41
CA ILE A 186 -7.19 15.90 2.58
C ILE A 186 -6.87 16.68 3.86
N VAL A 187 -5.62 17.17 3.96
CA VAL A 187 -5.17 18.00 5.08
C VAL A 187 -4.50 19.27 4.54
N GLY A 188 -4.90 20.41 5.09
CA GLY A 188 -4.29 21.70 4.74
C GLY A 188 -4.57 22.17 3.32
N ASP A 189 -3.62 22.94 2.77
CA ASP A 189 -3.71 23.63 1.49
C ASP A 189 -2.74 23.09 0.42
N ARG A 190 -2.01 22.01 0.73
CA ARG A 190 -1.02 21.37 -0.13
C ARG A 190 -1.12 19.84 -0.06
N LEU A 191 -0.43 19.19 -1.01
CA LEU A 191 -0.28 17.74 -1.02
C LEU A 191 0.47 17.27 0.24
N THR A 192 -0.09 16.27 0.92
CA THR A 192 0.44 15.69 2.15
C THR A 192 0.50 14.16 2.06
N LEU A 193 1.08 13.52 3.08
CA LEU A 193 1.12 12.05 3.19
C LEU A 193 -0.28 11.43 3.23
N ALA A 194 -1.30 12.15 3.70
CA ALA A 194 -2.69 11.66 3.70
C ALA A 194 -3.20 11.44 2.27
N ASP A 195 -2.90 12.35 1.35
CA ASP A 195 -3.28 12.24 -0.07
C ASP A 195 -2.57 11.07 -0.75
N VAL A 196 -1.27 10.88 -0.47
CA VAL A 196 -0.48 9.77 -1.02
C VAL A 196 -1.01 8.43 -0.50
N CYS A 197 -1.30 8.35 0.79
CA CYS A 197 -1.85 7.16 1.42
C CYS A 197 -3.21 6.77 0.81
N PHE A 198 -4.11 7.73 0.66
CA PHE A 198 -5.42 7.51 0.04
C PHE A 198 -5.30 6.91 -1.36
N VAL A 199 -4.48 7.53 -2.22
CA VAL A 199 -4.30 7.04 -3.60
C VAL A 199 -3.80 5.60 -3.63
N ALA A 200 -2.83 5.27 -2.78
CA ALA A 200 -2.26 3.93 -2.73
C ALA A 200 -3.27 2.86 -2.25
N GLU A 201 -4.01 3.14 -1.17
CA GLU A 201 -5.00 2.19 -0.64
C GLU A 201 -6.20 2.04 -1.57
N PHE A 202 -6.70 3.14 -2.16
CA PHE A 202 -7.81 3.06 -3.11
C PHE A 202 -7.41 2.34 -4.40
N ALA A 203 -6.20 2.59 -4.93
CA ALA A 203 -5.68 1.84 -6.08
C ALA A 203 -5.58 0.34 -5.78
N LEU A 204 -5.11 -0.04 -4.58
CA LEU A 204 -5.04 -1.45 -4.17
C LEU A 204 -6.43 -2.09 -4.13
N PHE A 205 -7.43 -1.40 -3.60
CA PHE A 205 -8.79 -1.91 -3.51
C PHE A 205 -9.44 -2.14 -4.89
N ASN A 206 -8.98 -1.44 -5.93
CA ASN A 206 -9.45 -1.67 -7.31
C ASN A 206 -9.16 -3.09 -7.85
N ASN A 207 -8.36 -3.93 -7.15
CA ASN A 207 -8.24 -5.36 -7.48
C ASN A 207 -9.56 -6.15 -7.31
N GLU A 208 -10.58 -5.57 -6.71
CA GLU A 208 -11.94 -6.13 -6.73
C GLU A 208 -12.53 -6.18 -8.15
N LYS A 209 -12.29 -5.16 -8.97
CA LYS A 209 -12.97 -5.00 -10.29
C LYS A 209 -12.91 -6.25 -11.18
N PRO A 210 -11.75 -6.90 -11.39
CA PRO A 210 -11.69 -8.13 -12.18
C PRO A 210 -12.48 -9.31 -11.60
N ARG A 211 -12.91 -9.21 -10.34
CA ARG A 211 -13.65 -10.23 -9.61
C ARG A 211 -15.15 -9.92 -9.44
N ALA A 212 -15.64 -8.86 -10.07
CA ALA A 212 -17.04 -8.45 -9.96
C ALA A 212 -18.03 -9.55 -10.38
N ARG A 213 -17.68 -10.38 -11.38
CA ARG A 213 -18.47 -11.54 -11.79
C ARG A 213 -18.53 -12.62 -10.70
N ASP A 214 -17.40 -12.89 -10.04
CA ASP A 214 -17.31 -13.87 -8.95
C ASP A 214 -18.20 -13.46 -7.76
N LEU A 215 -18.27 -12.16 -7.46
CA LEU A 215 -19.15 -11.62 -6.44
C LEU A 215 -20.64 -11.84 -6.82
N LYS A 216 -21.03 -11.45 -8.04
CA LYS A 216 -22.42 -11.62 -8.53
C LYS A 216 -22.86 -13.07 -8.53
N THR A 217 -22.00 -14.03 -8.88
CA THR A 217 -22.34 -15.46 -8.82
C THR A 217 -22.60 -15.97 -7.40
N ARG A 218 -22.11 -15.25 -6.40
CA ARG A 218 -22.34 -15.50 -4.97
C ARG A 218 -23.51 -14.72 -4.39
N GLY A 219 -24.21 -13.93 -5.21
CA GLY A 219 -25.28 -13.04 -4.77
C GLY A 219 -24.81 -11.79 -4.02
N LEU A 220 -23.52 -11.43 -4.16
CA LEU A 220 -22.91 -10.27 -3.54
C LEU A 220 -22.72 -9.15 -4.58
N GLU A 221 -23.02 -7.92 -4.19
CA GLU A 221 -22.75 -6.76 -5.03
C GLU A 221 -21.29 -6.31 -4.89
N PRO A 222 -20.63 -5.86 -5.99
CA PRO A 222 -19.31 -5.25 -5.86
C PRO A 222 -19.35 -4.03 -4.93
N ILE A 223 -18.37 -3.95 -4.03
CA ILE A 223 -18.20 -2.77 -3.16
C ILE A 223 -17.85 -1.55 -4.02
N LEU A 224 -17.00 -1.75 -5.06
CA LEU A 224 -16.74 -0.75 -6.10
C LEU A 224 -17.92 -0.71 -7.09
N SER A 225 -19.04 -0.17 -6.63
CA SER A 225 -20.25 -0.05 -7.44
C SER A 225 -20.12 1.04 -8.52
N GLU A 226 -20.98 0.98 -9.55
CA GLU A 226 -21.08 2.00 -10.60
C GLU A 226 -21.53 3.38 -10.08
N LYS A 227 -22.00 3.45 -8.82
CA LYS A 227 -22.47 4.68 -8.16
C LYS A 227 -21.38 5.39 -7.34
N LEU A 228 -20.12 4.93 -7.36
CA LEU A 228 -19.06 5.50 -6.54
C LEU A 228 -18.88 7.01 -6.75
N ASP A 229 -18.98 7.48 -7.99
CA ASP A 229 -18.89 8.91 -8.32
C ASP A 229 -20.03 9.75 -7.71
N GLN A 230 -21.17 9.12 -7.47
CA GLN A 230 -22.32 9.77 -6.82
C GLN A 230 -22.20 9.72 -5.30
N LEU A 231 -21.66 8.61 -4.76
CA LEU A 231 -21.54 8.38 -3.33
C LEU A 231 -20.34 9.15 -2.73
N PHE A 232 -19.23 9.23 -3.46
CA PHE A 232 -17.98 9.82 -2.99
C PHE A 232 -17.34 10.73 -4.05
N PRO A 233 -18.06 11.78 -4.52
CA PRO A 233 -17.67 12.57 -5.67
C PRO A 233 -16.30 13.26 -5.49
N HIS A 234 -16.03 13.78 -4.29
CA HIS A 234 -14.77 14.48 -4.01
C HIS A 234 -13.59 13.53 -3.93
N ALA A 235 -13.76 12.37 -3.28
CA ALA A 235 -12.71 11.37 -3.16
C ALA A 235 -12.33 10.78 -4.53
N ILE A 236 -13.33 10.46 -5.38
CA ILE A 236 -13.09 9.91 -6.72
C ILE A 236 -12.44 10.96 -7.63
N ALA A 237 -12.91 12.20 -7.63
CA ALA A 237 -12.28 13.29 -8.38
C ALA A 237 -10.83 13.54 -7.92
N HIS A 238 -10.57 13.46 -6.62
CA HIS A 238 -9.23 13.59 -6.05
C HIS A 238 -8.28 12.47 -6.52
N PHE A 239 -8.74 11.21 -6.46
CA PHE A 239 -7.98 10.08 -6.99
C PHE A 239 -7.66 10.27 -8.48
N ALA A 240 -8.66 10.60 -9.29
CA ALA A 240 -8.49 10.81 -10.72
C ALA A 240 -7.51 11.95 -11.05
N ARG A 241 -7.55 13.04 -10.26
CA ARG A 241 -6.62 14.16 -10.40
C ARG A 241 -5.20 13.79 -10.03
N LEU A 242 -5.00 13.13 -8.87
CA LEU A 242 -3.67 12.73 -8.41
C LEU A 242 -3.05 11.63 -9.26
N SER A 243 -3.84 10.70 -9.80
CA SER A 243 -3.36 9.67 -10.71
C SER A 243 -2.63 10.24 -11.95
N LYS A 244 -2.98 11.45 -12.36
CA LYS A 244 -2.33 12.16 -13.49
C LYS A 244 -1.14 13.02 -13.07
N HIS A 245 -0.91 13.18 -11.76
CA HIS A 245 0.21 13.99 -11.27
C HIS A 245 1.55 13.30 -11.56
N PRO A 246 2.60 14.03 -12.04
CA PRO A 246 3.87 13.41 -12.47
C PRO A 246 4.56 12.52 -11.43
N ALA A 247 4.38 12.79 -10.14
CA ALA A 247 4.94 11.93 -9.09
C ALA A 247 4.14 10.64 -8.85
N PHE A 248 2.87 10.58 -9.24
CA PHE A 248 1.96 9.43 -9.02
C PHE A 248 1.80 8.59 -10.28
N ALA A 249 1.71 9.23 -11.43
CA ALA A 249 1.41 8.58 -12.71
C ALA A 249 2.32 7.37 -13.04
N PRO A 250 3.63 7.40 -12.77
CA PRO A 250 4.51 6.25 -13.07
C PRO A 250 4.10 4.95 -12.38
N ASP A 251 3.49 5.02 -11.20
CA ASP A 251 3.02 3.84 -10.47
C ASP A 251 1.54 3.55 -10.76
N VAL A 252 0.70 4.58 -10.69
CA VAL A 252 -0.76 4.43 -10.71
C VAL A 252 -1.28 4.06 -12.09
N VAL A 253 -0.82 4.74 -13.14
CA VAL A 253 -1.37 4.56 -14.49
C VAL A 253 -1.20 3.12 -14.99
N PRO A 254 0.01 2.54 -15.04
CA PRO A 254 0.19 1.18 -15.58
C PRO A 254 -0.53 0.12 -14.74
N TYR A 255 -0.70 0.36 -13.45
CA TYR A 255 -1.43 -0.54 -12.57
C TYR A 255 -2.93 -0.51 -12.84
N MET A 256 -3.53 0.67 -12.95
CA MET A 256 -4.95 0.81 -13.25
C MET A 256 -5.28 0.26 -14.63
N GLU A 257 -4.45 0.51 -15.64
CA GLU A 257 -4.60 -0.09 -16.97
C GLU A 257 -4.55 -1.63 -16.95
N LYS A 258 -3.68 -2.21 -16.10
CA LYS A 258 -3.62 -3.67 -15.91
C LYS A 258 -4.94 -4.19 -15.32
N ILE A 259 -5.50 -3.49 -14.32
CA ILE A 259 -6.80 -3.84 -13.73
C ILE A 259 -7.90 -3.75 -14.78
N GLU A 260 -7.98 -2.67 -15.54
CA GLU A 260 -8.98 -2.48 -16.59
C GLU A 260 -8.92 -3.60 -17.64
N ARG A 261 -7.72 -3.93 -18.12
CA ARG A 261 -7.52 -5.06 -19.05
C ARG A 261 -7.95 -6.41 -18.45
N ALA A 262 -7.76 -6.61 -17.15
CA ALA A 262 -8.19 -7.83 -16.47
C ALA A 262 -9.72 -7.86 -16.24
N THR A 263 -10.36 -6.71 -16.07
CA THR A 263 -11.81 -6.57 -15.90
C THR A 263 -12.58 -6.80 -17.21
N ALA A 264 -11.99 -6.44 -18.35
CA ALA A 264 -12.60 -6.58 -19.69
C ALA A 264 -12.62 -8.03 -20.21
N LYS A 265 -11.92 -8.96 -19.56
CA LYS A 265 -11.91 -10.41 -19.88
C LYS A 265 -13.02 -11.15 -19.15
#